data_1c7041c7bf3f7a964373ce21d4097365
#
_entry.id   1c7041c7bf3f7a964373ce21d4097365
#
_cell.length_a   1.000
_cell.length_b   1.000
_cell.length_c   1.000
_cell.angle_alpha   90.00
_cell.angle_beta   90.00
_cell.angle_gamma   90.00
#
_symmetry.space_group_name_H-M   'P 1'
#
loop_
_entity.id
_entity.type
_entity.pdbx_description
1 polymer ?
#
loop_
_entity_poly.entity_id
_entity_poly.type
_entity_poly.pdbx_seq_one_letter_code
_entity_poly.pdbx_strand_id
1 'polypeptide(L)'
;MPDLKDGESTHVQGSARAPYILKNVGGVYSCTCPAWRNQSLPIERRTCKHLRAFRGDQAEQERLGGLATKSPAPTTPSTHTVPNLLLAERWENDTDLSGWWMSEKLDGVRAWWTGREFLSRQGNVYHAPDWFMAGLPDLALDGELWLQRKSFQQTVSIVRRHDRSDHWRQIAFVVFDAPVAEGPFEARQAYLEATFQEHRPLYARVLPQERCRGVGHLQTELARVEALGGEGLMLRQPASRYEAGRSATLLKVKTFHDAEARVVAHLPGRGRHAGRLGAVVAKLPSGLTFSVGTGFTDAERQHPPPIGTLITFRYQELTDRGVPRFPSFVRVRSEDDIPAVV
;
A
#
# COMPACT_ATOMS: atom_id res chain seq x y z
N MET A 1 26.83 15.01 29.20
CA MET A 1 25.84 15.34 28.16
C MET A 1 24.52 15.62 28.86
N PRO A 2 23.62 16.43 28.25
CA PRO A 2 22.31 16.70 28.88
C PRO A 2 21.52 15.41 28.97
N ASP A 3 20.83 15.20 30.08
CA ASP A 3 19.90 14.09 30.30
C ASP A 3 18.62 14.61 30.91
N LEU A 4 17.47 13.97 30.61
CA LEU A 4 16.18 14.39 31.17
C LEU A 4 15.94 13.68 32.51
N LYS A 5 15.55 14.43 33.52
CA LYS A 5 15.03 13.87 34.78
C LYS A 5 13.68 13.18 34.55
N ASP A 6 13.28 12.34 35.48
CA ASP A 6 11.97 11.70 35.41
C ASP A 6 10.84 12.75 35.35
N GLY A 7 9.91 12.55 34.41
CA GLY A 7 8.82 13.48 34.11
C GLY A 7 9.19 14.64 33.19
N GLU A 8 10.48 14.88 32.94
CA GLU A 8 10.95 16.03 32.17
C GLU A 8 10.79 15.83 30.67
N SER A 9 10.61 16.94 29.94
CA SER A 9 10.56 16.95 28.47
C SER A 9 11.31 18.14 27.88
N THR A 10 11.83 17.99 26.67
CA THR A 10 12.51 19.03 25.91
C THR A 10 12.13 18.99 24.43
N HIS A 11 12.33 20.11 23.74
CA HIS A 11 12.10 20.24 22.33
C HIS A 11 13.41 20.12 21.55
N VAL A 12 13.40 19.35 20.47
CA VAL A 12 14.56 19.19 19.58
C VAL A 12 14.15 19.48 18.14
N GLN A 13 14.93 20.33 17.46
CA GLN A 13 14.68 20.61 16.06
C GLN A 13 15.13 19.40 15.22
N GLY A 14 14.28 18.97 14.31
CA GLY A 14 14.56 17.91 13.34
C GLY A 14 14.23 18.35 11.92
N SER A 15 13.96 17.39 11.05
CA SER A 15 13.61 17.66 9.63
C SER A 15 12.18 18.18 9.44
N ALA A 16 11.33 18.15 10.46
CA ALA A 16 9.99 18.72 10.42
C ALA A 16 10.01 20.21 10.73
N ARG A 17 8.98 20.93 10.25
CA ARG A 17 8.81 22.36 10.52
C ARG A 17 8.57 22.67 12.02
N ALA A 18 7.87 21.79 12.72
CA ALA A 18 7.70 21.86 14.17
C ALA A 18 8.76 21.00 14.87
N PRO A 19 9.28 21.45 16.05
CA PRO A 19 10.22 20.65 16.82
C PRO A 19 9.59 19.37 17.33
N TYR A 20 10.40 18.33 17.50
CA TYR A 20 9.98 17.11 18.17
C TYR A 20 10.16 17.22 19.68
N ILE A 21 9.32 16.52 20.42
CA ILE A 21 9.37 16.48 21.89
C ILE A 21 10.08 15.19 22.31
N LEU A 22 11.14 15.34 23.11
CA LEU A 22 11.74 14.25 23.87
C LEU A 22 11.16 14.26 25.28
N LYS A 23 10.89 13.09 25.86
CA LYS A 23 10.36 12.95 27.21
C LYS A 23 10.97 11.73 27.90
N ASN A 24 11.25 11.86 29.21
CA ASN A 24 11.60 10.73 30.07
C ASN A 24 10.47 10.51 31.08
N VAL A 25 9.97 9.27 31.20
CA VAL A 25 8.98 8.87 32.20
C VAL A 25 9.40 7.53 32.79
N GLY A 26 9.77 7.49 34.06
CA GLY A 26 10.20 6.27 34.71
C GLY A 26 11.43 5.62 34.07
N GLY A 27 12.37 6.40 33.53
CA GLY A 27 13.52 5.89 32.79
C GLY A 27 13.25 5.52 31.34
N VAL A 28 11.99 5.59 30.89
CA VAL A 28 11.59 5.32 29.50
C VAL A 28 11.66 6.61 28.69
N TYR A 29 12.58 6.65 27.75
CA TYR A 29 12.75 7.79 26.83
C TYR A 29 11.88 7.66 25.60
N SER A 30 11.16 8.71 25.26
CA SER A 30 10.31 8.78 24.08
C SER A 30 10.63 9.99 23.19
N CYS A 31 10.27 9.88 21.89
CA CYS A 31 10.37 10.97 20.94
C CYS A 31 9.13 11.01 20.05
N THR A 32 8.61 12.19 19.76
CA THR A 32 7.45 12.32 18.87
C THR A 32 7.78 12.17 17.38
N CYS A 33 9.03 11.94 16.99
CA CYS A 33 9.41 11.78 15.58
C CYS A 33 8.90 10.45 14.99
N PRO A 34 8.63 10.40 13.66
CA PRO A 34 8.18 9.17 12.99
C PRO A 34 9.15 8.00 13.16
N ALA A 35 10.47 8.27 13.13
CA ALA A 35 11.49 7.23 13.30
C ALA A 35 11.46 6.55 14.68
N TRP A 36 10.94 7.20 15.71
CA TRP A 36 10.73 6.60 17.03
C TRP A 36 9.37 5.92 17.14
N ARG A 37 8.30 6.59 16.63
CA ARG A 37 6.92 6.11 16.74
C ARG A 37 6.68 4.81 15.96
N ASN A 38 7.31 4.67 14.79
CA ASN A 38 7.08 3.59 13.86
C ASN A 38 8.01 2.39 14.04
N GLN A 39 8.73 2.30 15.18
CA GLN A 39 9.54 1.12 15.49
C GLN A 39 8.67 0.00 16.05
N SER A 40 8.96 -1.23 15.64
CA SER A 40 8.33 -2.44 16.14
C SER A 40 8.92 -2.92 17.48
N LEU A 41 9.93 -2.21 18.02
CA LEU A 41 10.57 -2.53 19.29
C LEU A 41 9.67 -2.18 20.48
N PRO A 42 9.80 -2.88 21.63
CA PRO A 42 9.23 -2.45 22.89
C PRO A 42 9.63 -1.00 23.20
N ILE A 43 8.76 -0.27 23.89
CA ILE A 43 8.90 1.18 24.07
C ILE A 43 10.21 1.56 24.76
N GLU A 44 10.67 0.71 25.69
CA GLU A 44 11.89 0.87 26.48
C GLU A 44 13.17 0.74 25.61
N ARG A 45 13.05 0.03 24.46
CA ARG A 45 14.14 -0.24 23.54
C ARG A 45 14.14 0.66 22.31
N ARG A 46 13.16 1.55 22.17
CA ARG A 46 13.10 2.47 21.03
C ARG A 46 14.13 3.58 21.18
N THR A 47 14.78 3.91 20.07
CA THR A 47 15.69 5.07 19.98
C THR A 47 15.54 5.74 18.61
N CYS A 48 16.08 6.94 18.48
CA CYS A 48 16.13 7.66 17.20
C CYS A 48 17.29 8.65 17.18
N LYS A 49 17.59 9.21 16.01
CA LYS A 49 18.68 10.19 15.87
C LYS A 49 18.56 11.38 16.86
N HIS A 50 17.34 11.77 17.24
CA HIS A 50 17.12 12.90 18.16
C HIS A 50 17.46 12.54 19.60
N LEU A 51 17.13 11.33 20.06
CA LEU A 51 17.55 10.83 21.38
C LEU A 51 19.06 10.66 21.43
N ARG A 52 19.68 10.10 20.40
CA ARG A 52 21.13 9.95 20.30
C ARG A 52 21.86 11.29 20.27
N ALA A 53 21.35 12.26 19.49
CA ALA A 53 21.94 13.60 19.44
C ALA A 53 21.81 14.34 20.76
N PHE A 54 20.74 14.12 21.52
CA PHE A 54 20.51 14.78 22.81
C PHE A 54 21.30 14.13 23.94
N ARG A 55 21.22 12.81 24.11
CA ARG A 55 21.85 12.07 25.20
C ARG A 55 23.29 11.62 24.92
N GLY A 56 23.66 11.55 23.65
CA GLY A 56 24.89 10.93 23.14
C GLY A 56 24.71 9.45 22.83
N ASP A 57 25.49 8.99 21.85
CA ASP A 57 25.43 7.60 21.38
C ASP A 57 25.78 6.59 22.48
N GLN A 58 26.75 6.92 23.34
CA GLN A 58 27.18 6.05 24.44
C GLN A 58 26.06 5.85 25.47
N ALA A 59 25.45 6.94 25.97
CA ALA A 59 24.37 6.88 26.93
C ALA A 59 23.12 6.13 26.39
N GLU A 60 22.82 6.28 25.10
CA GLU A 60 21.77 5.52 24.44
C GLU A 60 22.14 4.03 24.26
N GLN A 61 23.40 3.74 24.02
CA GLN A 61 23.91 2.38 23.89
C GLN A 61 23.88 1.62 25.23
N GLU A 62 24.26 2.29 26.31
CA GLU A 62 24.16 1.77 27.70
C GLU A 62 22.71 1.50 28.09
N ARG A 63 21.79 2.45 27.83
CA ARG A 63 20.34 2.28 28.08
C ARG A 63 19.75 1.08 27.35
N LEU A 64 20.22 0.78 26.14
CA LEU A 64 19.75 -0.31 25.31
C LEU A 64 20.40 -1.66 25.66
N GLY A 65 21.23 -1.71 26.69
CA GLY A 65 21.81 -2.94 27.23
C GLY A 65 23.00 -3.48 26.43
N GLY A 66 23.78 -2.62 25.78
CA GLY A 66 24.98 -3.05 25.03
C GLY A 66 24.72 -3.98 23.83
N LEU A 67 23.49 -4.35 23.59
CA LEU A 67 23.09 -4.98 22.35
C LEU A 67 23.30 -3.96 21.24
N ALA A 68 24.27 -4.24 20.40
CA ALA A 68 24.59 -3.43 19.24
C ALA A 68 23.28 -3.03 18.55
N THR A 69 22.80 -1.81 18.82
CA THR A 69 21.92 -1.16 17.89
C THR A 69 22.77 -1.08 16.63
N LYS A 70 22.52 -1.95 15.67
CA LYS A 70 22.93 -1.64 14.32
C LYS A 70 22.52 -0.18 14.13
N SER A 71 23.49 0.73 14.09
CA SER A 71 23.33 2.01 13.40
C SER A 71 22.47 1.68 12.19
N PRO A 72 21.52 2.55 11.76
CA PRO A 72 21.00 2.36 10.43
C PRO A 72 22.26 2.12 9.61
N ALA A 73 22.42 0.85 9.21
CA ALA A 73 23.52 0.51 8.32
C ALA A 73 23.45 1.59 7.27
N PRO A 74 24.58 2.20 6.86
CA PRO A 74 24.56 3.03 5.67
C PRO A 74 23.72 2.20 4.74
N THR A 75 22.63 2.73 4.21
CA THR A 75 21.79 2.07 3.24
C THR A 75 22.77 1.59 2.19
N THR A 76 23.28 0.40 2.42
CA THR A 76 23.91 -0.36 1.36
C THR A 76 22.79 -0.40 0.37
N PRO A 77 22.93 0.19 -0.82
CA PRO A 77 21.89 0.09 -1.83
C PRO A 77 21.58 -1.39 -1.84
N SER A 78 20.33 -1.76 -1.60
CA SER A 78 19.91 -3.15 -1.59
C SER A 78 20.50 -3.72 -2.86
N THR A 79 21.39 -4.70 -2.75
CA THR A 79 22.01 -5.37 -3.90
C THR A 79 20.96 -6.10 -4.74
N HIS A 80 19.71 -6.07 -4.26
CA HIS A 80 18.56 -6.61 -4.95
C HIS A 80 18.09 -5.64 -6.03
N THR A 81 18.20 -6.07 -7.27
CA THR A 81 17.65 -5.36 -8.41
C THR A 81 16.14 -5.21 -8.19
N VAL A 82 15.64 -3.98 -8.35
CA VAL A 82 14.18 -3.73 -8.27
C VAL A 82 13.48 -4.62 -9.30
N PRO A 83 12.47 -5.42 -8.90
CA PRO A 83 11.82 -6.33 -9.82
C PRO A 83 11.17 -5.58 -10.99
N ASN A 84 11.40 -6.08 -12.19
CA ASN A 84 10.77 -5.57 -13.41
C ASN A 84 9.33 -6.09 -13.51
N LEU A 85 8.41 -5.46 -12.79
CA LEU A 85 7.03 -5.90 -12.68
C LEU A 85 6.16 -5.37 -13.82
N LEU A 86 5.26 -6.23 -14.31
CA LEU A 86 4.14 -5.83 -15.15
C LEU A 86 3.10 -5.11 -14.29
N LEU A 87 2.65 -3.94 -14.75
CA LEU A 87 1.71 -3.08 -14.04
C LEU A 87 0.43 -2.88 -14.84
N ALA A 88 -0.71 -2.99 -14.17
CA ALA A 88 -2.02 -2.82 -14.78
C ALA A 88 -2.33 -1.38 -15.14
N GLU A 89 -2.98 -1.18 -16.29
CA GLU A 89 -3.76 0.00 -16.60
C GLU A 89 -5.17 -0.11 -16.01
N ARG A 90 -5.91 0.98 -16.03
CA ARG A 90 -7.32 0.98 -15.69
C ARG A 90 -8.13 0.73 -16.96
N TRP A 91 -9.14 -0.13 -16.87
CA TRP A 91 -10.11 -0.25 -17.93
C TRP A 91 -11.09 0.94 -17.90
N GLU A 92 -11.21 1.63 -19.01
CA GLU A 92 -12.08 2.82 -19.17
C GLU A 92 -13.33 2.52 -20.01
N ASN A 93 -13.71 1.24 -20.13
CA ASN A 93 -14.82 0.75 -20.95
C ASN A 93 -14.62 1.00 -22.46
N ASP A 94 -13.39 0.99 -22.91
CA ASP A 94 -12.94 1.31 -24.25
C ASP A 94 -12.48 0.08 -25.07
N THR A 95 -12.38 -1.06 -24.41
CA THR A 95 -11.85 -2.31 -24.96
C THR A 95 -12.85 -3.44 -24.73
N ASP A 96 -13.13 -4.23 -25.77
CA ASP A 96 -13.88 -5.48 -25.62
C ASP A 96 -13.03 -6.50 -24.86
N LEU A 97 -13.54 -6.95 -23.73
CA LEU A 97 -12.89 -7.90 -22.83
C LEU A 97 -13.35 -9.35 -23.05
N SER A 98 -14.12 -9.64 -24.11
CA SER A 98 -14.53 -10.99 -24.44
C SER A 98 -13.31 -11.88 -24.70
N GLY A 99 -13.25 -13.03 -24.02
CA GLY A 99 -12.12 -13.95 -24.12
C GLY A 99 -10.89 -13.59 -23.27
N TRP A 100 -10.86 -12.43 -22.62
CA TRP A 100 -9.79 -12.10 -21.68
C TRP A 100 -9.83 -13.01 -20.45
N TRP A 101 -8.67 -13.22 -19.84
CA TRP A 101 -8.58 -13.91 -18.56
C TRP A 101 -8.94 -12.95 -17.42
N MET A 102 -9.78 -13.41 -16.52
CA MET A 102 -10.30 -12.65 -15.41
C MET A 102 -9.99 -13.33 -14.09
N SER A 103 -9.56 -12.57 -13.10
CA SER A 103 -9.30 -13.04 -11.75
C SER A 103 -9.69 -11.96 -10.72
N GLU A 104 -9.84 -12.37 -9.47
CA GLU A 104 -10.02 -11.43 -8.38
C GLU A 104 -8.78 -10.56 -8.20
N LYS A 105 -8.98 -9.25 -8.03
CA LYS A 105 -7.93 -8.34 -7.60
C LYS A 105 -7.79 -8.43 -6.09
N LEU A 106 -6.73 -9.07 -5.65
CA LEU A 106 -6.45 -9.24 -4.23
C LEU A 106 -6.01 -7.91 -3.60
N ASP A 107 -6.54 -7.58 -2.42
CA ASP A 107 -6.12 -6.44 -1.59
C ASP A 107 -5.09 -6.92 -0.56
N GLY A 108 -3.91 -7.23 -1.03
CA GLY A 108 -2.77 -7.70 -0.26
C GLY A 108 -1.52 -6.86 -0.48
N VAL A 109 -0.38 -7.49 -0.44
CA VAL A 109 0.93 -6.87 -0.66
C VAL A 109 1.65 -7.60 -1.77
N ARG A 110 1.83 -6.93 -2.92
CA ARG A 110 2.54 -7.54 -4.05
C ARG A 110 3.94 -7.95 -3.66
N ALA A 111 4.29 -9.17 -3.98
CA ALA A 111 5.57 -9.77 -3.70
C ALA A 111 6.13 -10.50 -4.93
N TRP A 112 7.40 -10.24 -5.18
CA TRP A 112 8.22 -10.95 -6.13
C TRP A 112 9.01 -12.02 -5.39
N TRP A 113 8.77 -13.29 -5.70
CA TRP A 113 9.61 -14.38 -5.24
C TRP A 113 10.79 -14.52 -6.19
N THR A 114 12.02 -14.54 -5.69
CA THR A 114 13.23 -14.62 -6.51
C THR A 114 13.72 -16.04 -6.78
N GLY A 115 13.06 -17.04 -6.18
CA GLY A 115 13.55 -18.40 -6.01
C GLY A 115 14.14 -18.65 -4.61
N ARG A 116 14.40 -17.58 -3.83
CA ARG A 116 15.05 -17.67 -2.51
C ARG A 116 14.47 -16.74 -1.46
N GLU A 117 13.95 -15.61 -1.85
CA GLU A 117 13.41 -14.57 -0.95
C GLU A 117 12.32 -13.76 -1.61
N PHE A 118 11.51 -13.10 -0.79
CA PHE A 118 10.45 -12.20 -1.26
C PHE A 118 10.93 -10.76 -1.32
N LEU A 119 10.69 -10.11 -2.45
CA LEU A 119 10.95 -8.68 -2.66
C LEU A 119 9.64 -7.91 -2.84
N SER A 120 9.59 -6.73 -2.26
CA SER A 120 8.54 -5.76 -2.55
C SER A 120 8.70 -5.18 -3.95
N ARG A 121 7.68 -4.49 -4.44
CA ARG A 121 7.74 -3.71 -5.69
C ARG A 121 8.91 -2.71 -5.74
N GLN A 122 9.43 -2.30 -4.60
CA GLN A 122 10.55 -1.34 -4.48
C GLN A 122 11.89 -2.04 -4.25
N GLY A 123 11.95 -3.38 -4.30
CA GLY A 123 13.16 -4.16 -4.04
C GLY A 123 13.48 -4.36 -2.55
N ASN A 124 12.59 -3.98 -1.63
CA ASN A 124 12.81 -4.26 -0.20
C ASN A 124 12.46 -5.71 0.10
N VAL A 125 13.27 -6.37 0.91
CA VAL A 125 13.05 -7.76 1.34
C VAL A 125 11.88 -7.84 2.32
N TYR A 126 11.01 -8.83 2.12
CA TYR A 126 10.05 -9.29 3.12
C TYR A 126 10.65 -10.48 3.87
N HIS A 127 10.78 -10.38 5.18
CA HIS A 127 11.43 -11.37 6.02
C HIS A 127 10.49 -12.52 6.37
N ALA A 128 10.13 -13.33 5.34
CA ALA A 128 9.33 -14.52 5.54
C ALA A 128 10.11 -15.58 6.32
N PRO A 129 9.45 -16.38 7.19
CA PRO A 129 10.08 -17.53 7.83
C PRO A 129 10.43 -18.63 6.83
N ASP A 130 11.46 -19.43 7.14
CA ASP A 130 11.90 -20.50 6.25
C ASP A 130 10.80 -21.55 6.00
N TRP A 131 10.00 -21.85 7.02
CA TRP A 131 8.85 -22.76 6.88
C TRP A 131 7.74 -22.23 5.96
N PHE A 132 7.61 -20.92 5.82
CA PHE A 132 6.66 -20.29 4.88
C PHE A 132 7.15 -20.45 3.43
N MET A 133 8.44 -20.35 3.23
CA MET A 133 9.08 -20.46 1.91
C MET A 133 9.31 -21.92 1.49
N ALA A 134 9.20 -22.86 2.43
CA ALA A 134 9.41 -24.28 2.16
C ALA A 134 8.47 -24.80 1.06
N GLY A 135 9.02 -25.50 0.08
CA GLY A 135 8.27 -26.03 -1.06
C GLY A 135 7.99 -25.01 -2.17
N LEU A 136 8.41 -23.74 -2.04
CA LEU A 136 8.40 -22.83 -3.19
C LEU A 136 9.50 -23.23 -4.19
N PRO A 137 9.24 -23.15 -5.50
CA PRO A 137 10.22 -23.51 -6.52
C PRO A 137 11.37 -22.49 -6.60
N ASP A 138 12.55 -22.93 -7.04
CA ASP A 138 13.73 -22.08 -7.28
C ASP A 138 13.60 -21.35 -8.65
N LEU A 139 12.54 -20.57 -8.79
CA LEU A 139 12.30 -19.72 -9.96
C LEU A 139 11.51 -18.47 -9.58
N ALA A 140 11.64 -17.42 -10.38
CA ALA A 140 10.95 -16.17 -10.08
C ALA A 140 9.43 -16.27 -10.31
N LEU A 141 8.67 -15.83 -9.30
CA LEU A 141 7.21 -15.78 -9.31
C LEU A 141 6.71 -14.38 -8.97
N ASP A 142 5.61 -14.00 -9.59
CA ASP A 142 4.91 -12.74 -9.30
C ASP A 142 3.55 -13.05 -8.66
N GLY A 143 3.30 -12.48 -7.50
CA GLY A 143 2.10 -12.79 -6.73
C GLY A 143 1.78 -11.75 -5.68
N GLU A 144 0.81 -12.09 -4.85
CA GLU A 144 0.33 -11.27 -3.73
C GLU A 144 0.48 -12.02 -2.42
N LEU A 145 1.14 -11.44 -1.43
CA LEU A 145 1.03 -11.87 -0.04
C LEU A 145 -0.31 -11.39 0.48
N TRP A 146 -1.20 -12.33 0.78
CA TRP A 146 -2.60 -12.06 1.05
C TRP A 146 -3.10 -12.87 2.25
N LEU A 147 -3.87 -12.24 3.11
CA LEU A 147 -4.50 -12.90 4.25
C LEU A 147 -5.94 -13.29 3.89
N GLN A 148 -6.78 -12.29 3.72
CA GLN A 148 -8.19 -12.41 3.31
C GLN A 148 -8.70 -11.05 2.85
N ARG A 149 -9.93 -11.00 2.34
CA ARG A 149 -10.59 -9.76 1.96
C ARG A 149 -10.73 -8.83 3.17
N LYS A 150 -10.69 -7.51 2.94
CA LYS A 150 -10.76 -6.45 3.97
C LYS A 150 -9.66 -6.50 5.05
N SER A 151 -8.54 -7.18 4.78
CA SER A 151 -7.45 -7.36 5.76
C SER A 151 -6.12 -6.73 5.33
N PHE A 152 -6.14 -5.77 4.42
CA PHE A 152 -4.93 -5.11 3.90
C PHE A 152 -4.00 -4.61 5.00
N GLN A 153 -4.54 -3.87 5.99
CA GLN A 153 -3.73 -3.30 7.07
C GLN A 153 -3.07 -4.39 7.93
N GLN A 154 -3.80 -5.47 8.20
CA GLN A 154 -3.27 -6.61 8.94
C GLN A 154 -2.20 -7.34 8.12
N THR A 155 -2.43 -7.56 6.82
CA THR A 155 -1.44 -8.14 5.90
C THR A 155 -0.15 -7.31 5.92
N VAL A 156 -0.25 -5.99 5.73
CA VAL A 156 0.90 -5.06 5.77
C VAL A 156 1.62 -5.14 7.12
N SER A 157 0.88 -5.21 8.23
CA SER A 157 1.48 -5.26 9.57
C SER A 157 2.29 -6.53 9.79
N ILE A 158 1.89 -7.66 9.19
CA ILE A 158 2.60 -8.94 9.27
C ILE A 158 3.83 -8.93 8.37
N VAL A 159 3.66 -8.65 7.07
CA VAL A 159 4.72 -8.84 6.08
C VAL A 159 5.88 -7.83 6.21
N ARG A 160 5.64 -6.68 6.83
CA ARG A 160 6.67 -5.66 7.08
C ARG A 160 7.49 -5.89 8.36
N ARG A 161 7.16 -6.92 9.13
CA ARG A 161 7.91 -7.26 10.34
C ARG A 161 9.23 -7.94 9.97
N HIS A 162 10.25 -7.70 10.79
CA HIS A 162 11.58 -8.32 10.64
C HIS A 162 11.77 -9.55 11.51
N ASP A 163 10.76 -9.90 12.34
CA ASP A 163 10.87 -10.92 13.38
C ASP A 163 10.53 -12.34 12.90
N ARG A 164 10.22 -12.53 11.62
CA ARG A 164 9.85 -13.85 11.03
C ARG A 164 8.82 -14.61 11.88
N SER A 165 7.83 -13.89 12.39
CA SER A 165 6.89 -14.38 13.39
C SER A 165 5.90 -15.42 12.84
N ASP A 166 5.29 -16.20 13.75
CA ASP A 166 4.24 -17.16 13.43
C ASP A 166 2.96 -16.53 12.82
N HIS A 167 2.82 -15.20 12.85
CA HIS A 167 1.72 -14.52 12.16
C HIS A 167 1.70 -14.80 10.65
N TRP A 168 2.84 -15.17 10.06
CA TRP A 168 2.93 -15.60 8.66
C TRP A 168 2.08 -16.84 8.33
N ARG A 169 1.66 -17.64 9.34
CA ARG A 169 0.72 -18.76 9.14
C ARG A 169 -0.64 -18.33 8.62
N GLN A 170 -0.99 -17.05 8.77
CA GLN A 170 -2.23 -16.46 8.29
C GLN A 170 -2.12 -15.96 6.85
N ILE A 171 -0.90 -15.83 6.32
CA ILE A 171 -0.61 -15.31 4.99
C ILE A 171 -0.57 -16.47 4.00
N ALA A 172 -1.10 -16.24 2.79
CA ALA A 172 -0.84 -17.07 1.62
C ALA A 172 -0.11 -16.25 0.55
N PHE A 173 0.85 -16.85 -0.13
CA PHE A 173 1.41 -16.30 -1.35
C PHE A 173 0.55 -16.76 -2.54
N VAL A 174 -0.25 -15.85 -3.09
CA VAL A 174 -1.15 -16.15 -4.20
C VAL A 174 -0.49 -15.71 -5.49
N VAL A 175 -0.02 -16.67 -6.27
CA VAL A 175 0.79 -16.45 -7.47
C VAL A 175 -0.10 -16.29 -8.70
N PHE A 176 0.16 -15.29 -9.49
CA PHE A 176 -0.62 -15.01 -10.70
C PHE A 176 0.20 -14.99 -12.00
N ASP A 177 1.53 -14.98 -11.92
CA ASP A 177 2.38 -15.10 -13.13
C ASP A 177 3.76 -15.71 -12.80
N ALA A 178 4.39 -16.35 -13.80
CA ALA A 178 5.76 -16.85 -13.77
C ALA A 178 6.59 -16.13 -14.84
N PRO A 179 7.17 -14.96 -14.56
CA PRO A 179 7.82 -14.12 -15.56
C PRO A 179 9.00 -14.77 -16.28
N VAL A 180 9.61 -15.78 -15.68
CA VAL A 180 10.74 -16.53 -16.27
C VAL A 180 10.31 -17.63 -17.23
N ALA A 181 9.04 -18.05 -17.19
CA ALA A 181 8.51 -18.99 -18.16
C ALA A 181 8.28 -18.29 -19.50
N GLU A 182 8.77 -18.90 -20.56
CA GLU A 182 8.61 -18.35 -21.90
C GLU A 182 7.18 -18.50 -22.42
N GLY A 183 6.84 -17.64 -23.37
CA GLY A 183 5.59 -17.75 -24.12
C GLY A 183 4.46 -16.85 -23.65
N PRO A 184 3.24 -17.10 -24.16
CA PRO A 184 2.03 -16.35 -23.84
C PRO A 184 1.54 -16.61 -22.42
N PHE A 185 0.59 -15.80 -21.94
CA PHE A 185 0.04 -15.91 -20.60
C PHE A 185 -0.47 -17.33 -20.27
N GLU A 186 -1.15 -17.96 -21.20
CA GLU A 186 -1.69 -19.31 -21.04
C GLU A 186 -0.59 -20.35 -20.79
N ALA A 187 0.51 -20.26 -21.53
CA ALA A 187 1.66 -21.14 -21.33
C ALA A 187 2.28 -20.94 -19.94
N ARG A 188 2.40 -19.68 -19.49
CA ARG A 188 2.91 -19.37 -18.14
C ARG A 188 1.96 -19.85 -17.04
N GLN A 189 0.63 -19.79 -17.25
CA GLN A 189 -0.35 -20.34 -16.30
C GLN A 189 -0.25 -21.87 -16.24
N ALA A 190 -0.19 -22.55 -17.38
CA ALA A 190 -0.02 -24.01 -17.42
C ALA A 190 1.29 -24.44 -16.74
N TYR A 191 2.38 -23.69 -16.93
CA TYR A 191 3.65 -23.89 -16.26
C TYR A 191 3.52 -23.74 -14.74
N LEU A 192 2.84 -22.68 -14.27
CA LEU A 192 2.57 -22.45 -12.84
C LEU A 192 1.79 -23.61 -12.23
N GLU A 193 0.71 -24.04 -12.87
CA GLU A 193 -0.14 -25.14 -12.40
C GLU A 193 0.67 -26.43 -12.26
N ALA A 194 1.46 -26.78 -13.28
CA ALA A 194 2.32 -27.96 -13.26
C ALA A 194 3.37 -27.86 -12.13
N THR A 195 4.05 -26.72 -12.00
CA THR A 195 5.05 -26.47 -10.96
C THR A 195 4.44 -26.57 -9.55
N PHE A 196 3.25 -26.04 -9.32
CA PHE A 196 2.59 -26.10 -8.04
C PHE A 196 2.01 -27.49 -7.70
N GLN A 197 1.67 -28.30 -8.72
CA GLN A 197 1.32 -29.70 -8.54
C GLN A 197 2.52 -30.55 -8.10
N GLU A 198 3.71 -30.23 -8.61
CA GLU A 198 4.96 -30.91 -8.28
C GLU A 198 5.45 -30.51 -6.87
N HIS A 199 5.63 -29.21 -6.65
CA HIS A 199 6.24 -28.66 -5.43
C HIS A 199 5.32 -28.63 -4.20
N ARG A 200 4.01 -28.49 -4.37
CA ARG A 200 2.96 -28.46 -3.34
C ARG A 200 3.28 -27.58 -2.13
N PRO A 201 3.65 -26.30 -2.33
CA PRO A 201 3.98 -25.41 -1.22
C PRO A 201 2.76 -25.22 -0.30
N LEU A 202 2.97 -25.33 1.02
CA LEU A 202 1.87 -25.29 2.00
C LEU A 202 1.19 -23.92 2.07
N TYR A 203 1.96 -22.84 1.90
CA TYR A 203 1.51 -21.46 2.08
C TYR A 203 1.40 -20.68 0.76
N ALA A 204 1.44 -21.39 -0.37
CA ALA A 204 1.26 -20.73 -1.66
C ALA A 204 0.28 -21.49 -2.56
N ARG A 205 -0.35 -20.76 -3.46
CA ARG A 205 -1.26 -21.32 -4.47
C ARG A 205 -1.30 -20.44 -5.70
N VAL A 206 -1.69 -21.00 -6.82
CA VAL A 206 -1.96 -20.25 -8.06
C VAL A 206 -3.30 -19.53 -7.92
N LEU A 207 -3.38 -18.29 -8.41
CA LEU A 207 -4.61 -17.51 -8.49
C LEU A 207 -5.51 -18.08 -9.58
N PRO A 208 -6.74 -18.51 -9.28
CA PRO A 208 -7.67 -19.00 -10.30
C PRO A 208 -7.96 -17.94 -11.35
N GLN A 209 -7.99 -18.37 -12.60
CA GLN A 209 -8.31 -17.53 -13.75
C GLN A 209 -9.54 -18.09 -14.47
N GLU A 210 -10.43 -17.23 -14.93
CA GLU A 210 -11.56 -17.63 -15.78
C GLU A 210 -11.65 -16.78 -17.04
N ARG A 211 -12.35 -17.25 -18.07
CA ARG A 211 -12.55 -16.48 -19.30
C ARG A 211 -13.70 -15.50 -19.14
N CYS A 212 -13.44 -14.22 -19.36
CA CYS A 212 -14.45 -13.19 -19.46
C CYS A 212 -15.31 -13.40 -20.71
N ARG A 213 -16.62 -13.39 -20.56
CA ARG A 213 -17.60 -13.61 -21.65
C ARG A 213 -18.23 -12.29 -22.13
N GLY A 214 -17.54 -11.17 -21.90
CA GLY A 214 -18.00 -9.83 -22.24
C GLY A 214 -18.41 -9.00 -21.02
N VAL A 215 -18.84 -7.76 -21.27
CA VAL A 215 -19.09 -6.73 -20.23
C VAL A 215 -20.16 -7.17 -19.21
N GLY A 216 -21.23 -7.84 -19.63
CA GLY A 216 -22.26 -8.33 -18.71
C GLY A 216 -21.72 -9.35 -17.70
N HIS A 217 -20.88 -10.28 -18.15
CA HIS A 217 -20.18 -11.23 -17.27
C HIS A 217 -19.22 -10.53 -16.31
N LEU A 218 -18.43 -9.59 -16.82
CA LEU A 218 -17.53 -8.79 -16.02
C LEU A 218 -18.28 -8.05 -14.89
N GLN A 219 -19.39 -7.41 -15.21
CA GLN A 219 -20.21 -6.68 -14.23
C GLN A 219 -20.79 -7.61 -13.14
N THR A 220 -21.25 -8.79 -13.55
CA THR A 220 -21.79 -9.79 -12.62
C THR A 220 -20.70 -10.27 -11.65
N GLU A 221 -19.50 -10.61 -12.18
CA GLU A 221 -18.38 -11.05 -11.35
C GLU A 221 -17.83 -9.93 -10.47
N LEU A 222 -17.75 -8.70 -10.98
CA LEU A 222 -17.35 -7.54 -10.19
C LEU A 222 -18.28 -7.35 -8.99
N ALA A 223 -19.60 -7.34 -9.22
CA ALA A 223 -20.58 -7.22 -8.15
C ALA A 223 -20.49 -8.38 -7.14
N ARG A 224 -20.26 -9.62 -7.62
CA ARG A 224 -20.07 -10.80 -6.74
C ARG A 224 -18.84 -10.66 -5.86
N VAL A 225 -17.70 -10.26 -6.44
CA VAL A 225 -16.43 -10.09 -5.70
C VAL A 225 -16.57 -8.97 -4.67
N GLU A 226 -17.17 -7.85 -5.03
CA GLU A 226 -17.39 -6.71 -4.14
C GLU A 226 -18.37 -7.05 -2.99
N ALA A 227 -19.45 -7.78 -3.27
CA ALA A 227 -20.36 -8.26 -2.24
C ALA A 227 -19.66 -9.16 -1.19
N LEU A 228 -18.65 -9.91 -1.60
CA LEU A 228 -17.78 -10.68 -0.72
C LEU A 228 -16.71 -9.84 -0.03
N GLY A 229 -16.64 -8.54 -0.31
CA GLY A 229 -15.65 -7.61 0.22
C GLY A 229 -14.32 -7.61 -0.50
N GLY A 230 -14.26 -8.11 -1.74
CA GLY A 230 -13.09 -8.03 -2.59
C GLY A 230 -12.88 -6.64 -3.19
N GLU A 231 -11.69 -6.39 -3.72
CA GLU A 231 -11.27 -5.06 -4.21
C GLU A 231 -11.74 -4.79 -5.65
N GLY A 232 -12.02 -5.82 -6.44
CA GLY A 232 -12.34 -5.73 -7.84
C GLY A 232 -11.78 -6.89 -8.66
N LEU A 233 -11.55 -6.67 -9.94
CA LEU A 233 -11.08 -7.69 -10.87
C LEU A 233 -9.81 -7.24 -11.61
N MET A 234 -9.03 -8.23 -12.04
CA MET A 234 -7.91 -8.09 -12.97
C MET A 234 -8.25 -8.81 -14.27
N LEU A 235 -7.96 -8.16 -15.39
CA LEU A 235 -8.13 -8.72 -16.73
C LEU A 235 -6.78 -8.84 -17.42
N ARG A 236 -6.51 -10.01 -17.98
CA ARG A 236 -5.28 -10.30 -18.72
C ARG A 236 -5.61 -10.63 -20.16
N GLN A 237 -4.97 -9.92 -21.08
CA GLN A 237 -5.14 -10.17 -22.52
C GLN A 237 -4.65 -11.58 -22.88
N PRO A 238 -5.44 -12.35 -23.65
CA PRO A 238 -5.00 -13.63 -24.19
C PRO A 238 -3.71 -13.50 -24.99
N ALA A 239 -2.90 -14.53 -24.96
CA ALA A 239 -1.62 -14.62 -25.66
C ALA A 239 -0.60 -13.51 -25.33
N SER A 240 -0.85 -12.68 -24.29
CA SER A 240 0.06 -11.61 -23.92
C SER A 240 1.35 -12.11 -23.26
N ARG A 241 2.46 -11.42 -23.56
CA ARG A 241 3.74 -11.64 -22.87
C ARG A 241 3.79 -10.96 -21.53
N TYR A 242 4.76 -11.36 -20.69
CA TYR A 242 5.08 -10.62 -19.49
C TYR A 242 6.03 -9.47 -19.84
N GLU A 243 5.52 -8.26 -19.82
CA GLU A 243 6.26 -7.05 -20.16
C GLU A 243 6.39 -6.16 -18.93
N ALA A 244 7.63 -5.75 -18.62
CA ALA A 244 7.87 -4.86 -17.50
C ALA A 244 7.28 -3.48 -17.74
N GLY A 245 6.72 -2.89 -16.69
CA GLY A 245 6.10 -1.57 -16.76
C GLY A 245 4.58 -1.62 -16.90
N ARG A 246 3.99 -0.46 -17.17
CA ARG A 246 2.54 -0.33 -17.36
C ARG A 246 2.16 -0.80 -18.74
N SER A 247 1.15 -1.66 -18.82
CA SER A 247 0.72 -2.27 -20.08
C SER A 247 -0.80 -2.41 -20.16
N ALA A 248 -1.36 -2.10 -21.33
CA ALA A 248 -2.75 -2.32 -21.64
C ALA A 248 -3.13 -3.81 -21.77
N THR A 249 -2.15 -4.72 -21.76
CA THR A 249 -2.39 -6.17 -21.74
C THR A 249 -2.81 -6.70 -20.36
N LEU A 250 -2.72 -5.86 -19.33
CA LEU A 250 -3.19 -6.14 -17.98
C LEU A 250 -4.04 -4.95 -17.50
N LEU A 251 -5.31 -5.20 -17.26
CA LEU A 251 -6.26 -4.17 -16.84
C LEU A 251 -6.79 -4.46 -15.45
N LYS A 252 -7.07 -3.42 -14.69
CA LYS A 252 -7.79 -3.50 -13.42
C LYS A 252 -9.17 -2.87 -13.55
N VAL A 253 -10.16 -3.55 -12.99
CA VAL A 253 -11.55 -3.09 -12.94
C VAL A 253 -11.99 -3.01 -11.50
N LYS A 254 -12.54 -1.87 -11.11
CA LYS A 254 -13.05 -1.59 -9.77
C LYS A 254 -14.27 -0.70 -9.88
N THR A 255 -15.21 -0.87 -8.98
CA THR A 255 -16.27 0.11 -8.79
C THR A 255 -15.72 1.31 -8.03
N PHE A 256 -16.19 2.48 -8.44
CA PHE A 256 -15.94 3.73 -7.76
C PHE A 256 -17.26 4.28 -7.28
N HIS A 257 -17.26 4.78 -6.06
CA HIS A 257 -18.39 5.46 -5.47
C HIS A 257 -18.16 6.96 -5.57
N ASP A 258 -19.12 7.70 -6.04
CA ASP A 258 -19.08 9.16 -5.97
C ASP A 258 -19.84 9.59 -4.70
N ALA A 259 -19.30 10.57 -4.01
CA ALA A 259 -19.92 11.18 -2.85
C ALA A 259 -19.58 12.68 -2.80
N GLU A 260 -20.24 13.39 -1.90
CA GLU A 260 -20.09 14.82 -1.75
C GLU A 260 -19.47 15.18 -0.41
N ALA A 261 -18.63 16.22 -0.43
CA ALA A 261 -18.01 16.75 0.76
C ALA A 261 -17.76 18.26 0.60
N ARG A 262 -17.79 18.98 1.71
CA ARG A 262 -17.52 20.43 1.74
C ARG A 262 -16.04 20.68 1.92
N VAL A 263 -15.46 21.54 1.11
CA VAL A 263 -14.07 22.01 1.27
C VAL A 263 -13.96 22.83 2.55
N VAL A 264 -13.06 22.46 3.45
CA VAL A 264 -12.84 23.14 4.73
C VAL A 264 -11.44 23.76 4.84
N ALA A 265 -10.48 23.31 4.06
CA ALA A 265 -9.14 23.90 4.00
C ALA A 265 -8.42 23.53 2.71
N HIS A 266 -7.36 24.28 2.40
CA HIS A 266 -6.40 23.98 1.34
C HIS A 266 -5.06 23.58 1.93
N LEU A 267 -4.43 22.56 1.35
CA LEU A 267 -3.06 22.16 1.67
C LEU A 267 -2.14 22.55 0.53
N PRO A 268 -1.00 23.19 0.81
CA PRO A 268 -0.06 23.63 -0.21
C PRO A 268 0.59 22.44 -0.92
N GLY A 269 0.82 22.57 -2.22
CA GLY A 269 1.52 21.61 -3.03
C GLY A 269 3.02 21.56 -2.73
N ARG A 270 3.65 20.42 -3.10
CA ARG A 270 5.10 20.20 -3.00
C ARG A 270 5.65 19.71 -4.34
N GLY A 271 6.97 19.81 -4.53
CA GLY A 271 7.61 19.39 -5.77
C GLY A 271 7.02 20.13 -6.99
N ARG A 272 6.55 19.40 -7.99
CA ARG A 272 5.95 19.98 -9.21
C ARG A 272 4.70 20.84 -8.94
N HIS A 273 4.09 20.73 -7.76
CA HIS A 273 2.91 21.50 -7.37
C HIS A 273 3.24 22.60 -6.34
N ALA A 274 4.52 22.95 -6.13
CA ALA A 274 4.89 24.06 -5.27
C ALA A 274 4.27 25.36 -5.75
N GLY A 275 3.74 26.18 -4.81
CA GLY A 275 3.07 27.45 -5.13
C GLY A 275 1.59 27.33 -5.55
N ARG A 276 1.03 26.12 -5.66
CA ARG A 276 -0.38 25.85 -6.00
C ARG A 276 -0.99 24.81 -5.08
N LEU A 277 -2.26 24.46 -5.28
CA LEU A 277 -2.95 23.47 -4.47
C LEU A 277 -2.26 22.10 -4.50
N GLY A 278 -1.97 21.53 -3.33
CA GLY A 278 -1.57 20.12 -3.16
C GLY A 278 -2.78 19.21 -2.96
N ALA A 279 -3.66 19.58 -2.03
CA ALA A 279 -4.90 18.89 -1.76
C ALA A 279 -5.92 19.83 -1.11
N VAL A 280 -7.20 19.52 -1.23
CA VAL A 280 -8.23 20.11 -0.36
C VAL A 280 -8.43 19.19 0.86
N VAL A 281 -8.73 19.78 2.00
CA VAL A 281 -9.32 19.06 3.13
C VAL A 281 -10.83 19.17 2.96
N ALA A 282 -11.49 18.03 2.85
CA ALA A 282 -12.92 17.91 2.66
C ALA A 282 -13.60 17.32 3.90
N LYS A 283 -14.82 17.76 4.22
CA LYS A 283 -15.63 17.33 5.35
C LYS A 283 -16.91 16.67 4.86
N LEU A 284 -17.14 15.42 5.26
CA LEU A 284 -18.38 14.68 5.01
C LEU A 284 -19.53 15.22 5.86
N PRO A 285 -20.80 14.95 5.49
CA PRO A 285 -21.97 15.25 6.33
C PRO A 285 -21.86 14.62 7.72
N SER A 286 -21.20 13.47 7.87
CA SER A 286 -20.92 12.80 9.15
C SER A 286 -19.95 13.58 10.06
N GLY A 287 -19.34 14.66 9.56
CA GLY A 287 -18.33 15.44 10.29
C GLY A 287 -16.88 14.94 10.09
N LEU A 288 -16.67 13.79 9.49
CA LEU A 288 -15.33 13.26 9.19
C LEU A 288 -14.62 14.14 8.16
N THR A 289 -13.32 14.34 8.37
CA THR A 289 -12.46 15.10 7.46
C THR A 289 -11.39 14.21 6.84
N PHE A 290 -11.07 14.47 5.58
CA PHE A 290 -10.05 13.74 4.81
C PHE A 290 -9.45 14.66 3.74
N SER A 291 -8.32 14.24 3.15
CA SER A 291 -7.65 15.03 2.12
C SER A 291 -7.91 14.45 0.73
N VAL A 292 -8.26 15.31 -0.22
CA VAL A 292 -8.39 14.98 -1.65
C VAL A 292 -7.26 15.68 -2.39
N GLY A 293 -6.27 14.89 -2.87
CA GLY A 293 -5.06 15.43 -3.52
C GLY A 293 -4.93 15.07 -5.01
N THR A 294 -5.83 14.24 -5.53
CA THR A 294 -5.84 13.77 -6.92
C THR A 294 -7.12 14.20 -7.62
N GLY A 295 -7.15 14.10 -8.96
CA GLY A 295 -8.30 14.46 -9.79
C GLY A 295 -8.31 15.93 -10.25
N PHE A 296 -7.51 16.80 -9.67
CA PHE A 296 -7.41 18.19 -10.07
C PHE A 296 -6.55 18.37 -11.32
N THR A 297 -7.03 19.14 -12.26
CA THR A 297 -6.25 19.69 -13.37
C THR A 297 -5.25 20.74 -12.87
N ASP A 298 -4.28 21.11 -13.69
CA ASP A 298 -3.34 22.18 -13.36
C ASP A 298 -4.01 23.53 -13.18
N ALA A 299 -5.08 23.82 -13.95
CA ALA A 299 -5.89 25.04 -13.81
C ALA A 299 -6.64 25.07 -12.46
N GLU A 300 -7.27 23.96 -12.07
CA GLU A 300 -7.95 23.84 -10.78
C GLU A 300 -6.99 23.89 -9.58
N ARG A 301 -5.73 23.51 -9.78
CA ARG A 301 -4.70 23.69 -8.74
C ARG A 301 -4.24 25.14 -8.60
N GLN A 302 -4.31 25.91 -9.66
CA GLN A 302 -4.03 27.37 -9.63
C GLN A 302 -5.21 28.14 -9.04
N HIS A 303 -6.44 27.72 -9.36
CA HIS A 303 -7.68 28.32 -8.91
C HIS A 303 -8.55 27.24 -8.21
N PRO A 304 -8.18 26.85 -6.99
CA PRO A 304 -8.85 25.75 -6.30
C PRO A 304 -10.29 26.09 -5.91
N PRO A 305 -11.16 25.06 -5.77
CA PRO A 305 -12.49 25.26 -5.23
C PRO A 305 -12.42 26.05 -3.91
N PRO A 306 -13.19 27.14 -3.74
CA PRO A 306 -13.18 27.94 -2.52
C PRO A 306 -13.51 27.11 -1.26
N ILE A 307 -13.03 27.56 -0.11
CA ILE A 307 -13.46 27.01 1.17
C ILE A 307 -14.96 27.24 1.33
N GLY A 308 -15.70 26.24 1.79
CA GLY A 308 -17.16 26.25 1.88
C GLY A 308 -17.84 25.60 0.67
N THR A 309 -17.17 25.43 -0.46
CA THR A 309 -17.73 24.84 -1.67
C THR A 309 -18.03 23.34 -1.49
N LEU A 310 -19.16 22.88 -2.01
CA LEU A 310 -19.48 21.46 -2.12
C LEU A 310 -18.79 20.89 -3.36
N ILE A 311 -18.07 19.78 -3.18
CA ILE A 311 -17.42 19.06 -4.27
C ILE A 311 -17.91 17.63 -4.36
N THR A 312 -18.02 17.09 -5.58
CA THR A 312 -18.12 15.66 -5.82
C THR A 312 -16.71 15.10 -5.85
N PHE A 313 -16.48 14.06 -5.09
CA PHE A 313 -15.25 13.28 -5.13
C PHE A 313 -15.59 11.81 -5.34
N ARG A 314 -14.66 11.11 -5.95
CA ARG A 314 -14.74 9.66 -6.21
C ARG A 314 -13.82 8.91 -5.27
N TYR A 315 -14.26 7.78 -4.73
CA TYR A 315 -13.45 6.92 -3.86
C TYR A 315 -13.71 5.44 -4.14
N GLN A 316 -12.86 4.57 -3.66
CA GLN A 316 -12.97 3.12 -3.91
C GLN A 316 -13.72 2.40 -2.80
N GLU A 317 -13.42 2.72 -1.56
CA GLU A 317 -13.98 2.08 -0.36
C GLU A 317 -13.84 3.01 0.85
N LEU A 318 -14.47 2.64 1.95
CA LEU A 318 -14.30 3.31 3.22
C LEU A 318 -13.36 2.48 4.12
N THR A 319 -12.57 3.17 4.94
CA THR A 319 -11.87 2.52 6.06
C THR A 319 -12.87 2.12 7.13
N ASP A 320 -12.45 1.29 8.11
CA ASP A 320 -13.27 0.92 9.28
C ASP A 320 -13.81 2.14 10.06
N ARG A 321 -13.16 3.30 9.90
CA ARG A 321 -13.59 4.57 10.50
C ARG A 321 -14.46 5.42 9.58
N GLY A 322 -14.90 4.89 8.45
CA GLY A 322 -15.72 5.61 7.47
C GLY A 322 -14.98 6.65 6.63
N VAL A 323 -13.64 6.66 6.65
CA VAL A 323 -12.84 7.60 5.87
C VAL A 323 -12.66 7.05 4.44
N PRO A 324 -12.95 7.85 3.37
CA PRO A 324 -12.74 7.43 1.99
C PRO A 324 -11.28 7.07 1.68
N ARG A 325 -11.07 5.92 1.04
CA ARG A 325 -9.76 5.49 0.52
C ARG A 325 -9.58 5.98 -0.92
N PHE A 326 -8.39 6.49 -1.20
CA PHE A 326 -7.99 7.00 -2.52
C PHE A 326 -8.97 8.03 -3.11
N PRO A 327 -9.39 9.04 -2.34
CA PRO A 327 -10.34 10.03 -2.83
C PRO A 327 -9.72 10.87 -3.95
N SER A 328 -10.50 11.10 -5.00
CA SER A 328 -10.13 11.87 -6.18
C SER A 328 -11.21 12.90 -6.48
N PHE A 329 -10.83 14.14 -6.71
CA PHE A 329 -11.75 15.20 -7.11
C PHE A 329 -12.38 14.88 -8.47
N VAL A 330 -13.67 15.14 -8.60
CA VAL A 330 -14.43 14.98 -9.85
C VAL A 330 -14.88 16.33 -10.37
N ARG A 331 -15.61 17.11 -9.55
CA ARG A 331 -16.12 18.43 -9.93
C ARG A 331 -16.57 19.25 -8.72
N VAL A 332 -16.72 20.53 -8.92
CA VAL A 332 -17.49 21.42 -8.03
C VAL A 332 -18.97 21.17 -8.27
N ARG A 333 -19.78 21.18 -7.21
CA ARG A 333 -21.24 21.19 -7.31
C ARG A 333 -21.75 22.61 -7.26
N SER A 334 -22.65 22.98 -8.17
CA SER A 334 -23.42 24.21 -8.07
C SER A 334 -24.54 24.05 -7.03
N GLU A 335 -24.96 25.12 -6.39
CA GLU A 335 -26.09 25.08 -5.44
C GLU A 335 -27.40 24.60 -6.09
N ASP A 336 -27.54 24.82 -7.40
CA ASP A 336 -28.67 24.39 -8.21
C ASP A 336 -28.72 22.86 -8.42
N ASP A 337 -27.63 22.15 -8.17
CA ASP A 337 -27.51 20.69 -8.31
C ASP A 337 -27.94 19.93 -7.03
N ILE A 338 -28.31 20.61 -5.96
CA ILE A 338 -28.74 19.98 -4.70
C ILE A 338 -30.24 19.75 -4.79
N PRO A 339 -30.72 18.48 -4.83
CA PRO A 339 -32.15 18.24 -4.74
C PRO A 339 -32.67 18.83 -3.43
N ALA A 340 -33.71 19.67 -3.52
CA ALA A 340 -34.41 20.18 -2.35
C ALA A 340 -34.78 18.98 -1.47
N VAL A 341 -34.29 18.99 -0.22
CA VAL A 341 -34.66 17.99 0.76
C VAL A 341 -36.18 18.18 1.00
N VAL A 342 -37.00 17.23 0.51
CA VAL A 342 -38.42 17.13 0.81
C VAL A 342 -38.58 16.46 2.17
#